data_cb5cab8aec6a7172c3c9d754aac0f0be
#
_entry.id   cb5cab8aec6a7172c3c9d754aac0f0be
#
_cell.length_a   1.000
_cell.length_b   1.000
_cell.length_c   1.000
_cell.angle_alpha   90.00
_cell.angle_beta   90.00
_cell.angle_gamma   90.00
#
_symmetry.space_group_name_H-M   'P 1'
#
loop_
_entity.id
_entity.type
_entity.pdbx_description
1 polymer ?
#
loop_
_entity_poly.entity_id
_entity_poly.type
_entity_poly.pdbx_seq_one_letter_code
_entity_poly.pdbx_strand_id
1 'polypeptide(L)' 'MHELSLMEGVLGIVQDAHSRHGFRRVTRVTLEVGELAGAETEALEFCWEAVAKGTVAESALLVLVKVPALAWCGACSA' A
#
# COMPACT_ATOMS: atom_id res chain seq x y z
N MET A 1 11.50 -9.01 -3.03
CA MET A 1 10.24 -8.95 -2.26
C MET A 1 9.07 -9.22 -3.19
N HIS A 2 8.12 -9.98 -2.71
CA HIS A 2 6.94 -10.31 -3.50
C HIS A 2 5.87 -9.24 -3.32
N GLU A 3 5.28 -8.83 -4.42
CA GLU A 3 4.24 -7.81 -4.39
C GLU A 3 3.07 -8.24 -3.51
N LEU A 4 2.72 -9.51 -3.56
CA LEU A 4 1.61 -10.01 -2.74
C LEU A 4 1.88 -9.82 -1.25
N SER A 5 3.08 -10.17 -0.80
CA SER A 5 3.45 -10.00 0.60
C SER A 5 3.42 -8.53 1.01
N LEU A 6 3.86 -7.66 0.12
CA LEU A 6 3.83 -6.23 0.37
C LEU A 6 2.40 -5.74 0.57
N MET A 7 1.50 -6.18 -0.32
CA MET A 7 0.10 -5.76 -0.23
C MET A 7 -0.59 -6.35 0.99
N GLU A 8 -0.22 -7.56 1.39
CA GLU A 8 -0.74 -8.13 2.63
C GLU A 8 -0.32 -7.31 3.84
N GLY A 9 0.92 -6.81 3.83
CA GLY A 9 1.39 -5.94 4.89
C GLY A 9 0.63 -4.62 4.93
N VAL A 10 0.38 -4.04 3.76
CA VAL A 10 -0.41 -2.81 3.66
C VAL A 10 -1.82 -3.03 4.20
N LEU A 11 -2.44 -4.13 3.81
CA LEU A 11 -3.77 -4.45 4.31
C LEU A 11 -3.78 -4.60 5.83
N GLY A 12 -2.73 -5.22 6.39
CA GLY A 12 -2.62 -5.36 7.83
C GLY A 12 -2.62 -4.00 8.54
N ILE A 13 -1.90 -3.04 7.98
CA ILE A 13 -1.87 -1.68 8.52
C ILE A 13 -3.27 -1.05 8.46
N VAL A 14 -3.95 -1.22 7.34
CA VAL A 14 -5.29 -0.68 7.16
C VAL A 14 -6.27 -1.30 8.14
N GLN A 15 -6.21 -2.61 8.32
CA GLN A 15 -7.09 -3.30 9.25
C GLN A 15 -6.82 -2.90 10.70
N ASP A 16 -5.56 -2.69 11.05
CA ASP A 16 -5.21 -2.21 12.36
C ASP A 16 -5.77 -0.81 12.61
N ALA A 17 -5.67 0.07 11.63
CA ALA A 17 -6.23 1.41 11.73
C ALA A 17 -7.75 1.35 11.86
N HIS A 18 -8.39 0.46 11.12
CA HIS A 18 -9.83 0.27 11.22
C HIS A 18 -10.23 -0.16 12.63
N SER A 19 -9.48 -1.07 13.21
CA SER A 19 -9.74 -1.55 14.56
C SER A 19 -9.61 -0.45 15.59
N ARG A 20 -8.65 0.47 15.39
CA ARG A 20 -8.41 1.55 16.32
C ARG A 20 -9.39 2.72 16.19
N HIS A 21 -9.80 3.02 14.99
CA HIS A 21 -10.58 4.24 14.71
C HIS A 21 -12.04 4.00 14.40
N GLY A 22 -12.42 2.77 14.12
CA GLY A 22 -13.82 2.40 13.97
C GLY A 22 -14.53 2.95 12.74
N PHE A 23 -13.80 3.33 11.69
CA PHE A 23 -14.45 3.80 10.47
C PHE A 23 -15.14 2.63 9.75
N ARG A 24 -16.13 2.95 8.92
CA ARG A 24 -16.93 1.91 8.28
C ARG A 24 -16.20 1.18 7.18
N ARG A 25 -15.47 1.92 6.35
CA ARG A 25 -14.73 1.32 5.24
C ARG A 25 -13.62 2.26 4.81
N VAL A 26 -12.71 1.72 4.03
CA VAL A 26 -11.61 2.48 3.46
C VAL A 26 -11.98 2.82 2.03
N THR A 27 -11.88 4.09 1.65
CA THR A 27 -12.19 4.52 0.29
C THR A 27 -10.94 4.68 -0.56
N ARG A 28 -9.81 4.96 0.06
CA ARG A 28 -8.56 5.18 -0.66
C ARG A 28 -7.38 4.79 0.21
N VAL A 29 -6.41 4.15 -0.39
CA VAL A 29 -5.13 3.86 0.23
C VAL A 29 -4.04 4.45 -0.66
N THR A 30 -3.24 5.35 -0.12
CA THR A 30 -2.14 5.95 -0.87
C THR A 30 -0.85 5.33 -0.36
N LEU A 31 -0.08 4.78 -1.29
CA LEU A 31 1.17 4.10 -0.96
C LEU A 31 2.31 4.76 -1.71
N GLU A 32 3.33 5.19 -0.97
CA GLU A 32 4.54 5.73 -1.57
C GLU A 32 5.52 4.59 -1.84
N VAL A 33 5.99 4.51 -3.07
CA VAL A 33 6.88 3.45 -3.51
C VAL A 33 8.17 4.08 -4.01
N GLY A 34 9.30 3.66 -3.45
CA GLY A 34 10.59 4.14 -3.92
C GLY A 34 10.89 3.63 -5.32
N GLU A 35 11.50 4.49 -6.14
CA GLU A 35 11.83 4.09 -7.52
C GLU A 35 12.77 2.89 -7.55
N LEU A 36 13.62 2.76 -6.55
CA LEU A 36 14.59 1.67 -6.51
C LEU A 36 14.03 0.38 -5.93
N ALA A 37 12.77 0.37 -5.54
CA ALA A 37 12.15 -0.81 -4.96
C ALA A 37 11.92 -1.92 -5.98
N GLY A 38 11.89 -1.60 -7.26
CA GLY A 38 11.73 -2.60 -8.31
C GLY A 38 10.34 -3.19 -8.44
N ALA A 39 9.38 -2.66 -7.71
CA ALA A 39 8.02 -3.18 -7.77
C ALA A 39 7.27 -2.54 -8.94
N GLU A 40 6.53 -3.34 -9.69
CA GLU A 40 5.73 -2.87 -10.80
C GLU A 40 4.35 -2.45 -10.30
N THR A 41 3.91 -1.27 -10.72
CA THR A 41 2.64 -0.73 -10.23
C THR A 41 1.45 -1.60 -10.62
N GLU A 42 1.46 -2.16 -11.82
CA GLU A 42 0.37 -3.02 -12.25
C GLU A 42 0.28 -4.27 -11.38
N ALA A 43 1.43 -4.86 -11.05
CA ALA A 43 1.45 -6.03 -10.19
C ALA A 43 0.95 -5.70 -8.80
N LEU A 44 1.31 -4.54 -8.27
CA LEU A 44 0.85 -4.11 -6.97
C LEU A 44 -0.65 -3.91 -6.94
N GLU A 45 -1.20 -3.29 -7.98
CA GLU A 45 -2.64 -3.08 -8.06
C GLU A 45 -3.39 -4.40 -8.15
N PHE A 46 -2.87 -5.33 -8.93
CA PHE A 46 -3.49 -6.64 -9.04
C PHE A 46 -3.49 -7.38 -7.71
N CYS A 47 -2.35 -7.36 -7.02
CA CYS A 47 -2.24 -8.01 -5.73
C CYS A 47 -3.15 -7.36 -4.70
N TRP A 48 -3.27 -6.04 -4.74
CA TRP A 48 -4.15 -5.32 -3.83
C TRP A 48 -5.59 -5.78 -3.98
N GLU A 49 -6.07 -5.89 -5.21
CA GLU A 49 -7.43 -6.37 -5.44
C GLU A 49 -7.64 -7.74 -4.83
N ALA A 50 -6.65 -8.62 -4.98
CA ALA A 50 -6.76 -9.98 -4.45
C ALA A 50 -6.79 -10.01 -2.92
N VAL A 51 -5.90 -9.25 -2.27
CA VAL A 51 -5.82 -9.32 -0.81
C VAL A 51 -6.93 -8.53 -0.13
N ALA A 52 -7.41 -7.46 -0.75
CA ALA A 52 -8.42 -6.62 -0.14
C ALA A 52 -9.83 -7.20 -0.27
N LYS A 53 -10.03 -8.17 -1.13
CA LYS A 53 -11.35 -8.75 -1.36
C LYS A 53 -11.91 -9.35 -0.08
N GLY A 54 -13.14 -9.00 0.25
CA GLY A 54 -13.79 -9.48 1.46
C GLY A 54 -13.37 -8.75 2.72
N THR A 55 -12.62 -7.67 2.61
CA THR A 55 -12.15 -6.91 3.77
C THR A 55 -12.74 -5.51 3.77
N VAL A 56 -12.42 -4.75 4.81
CA VAL A 56 -12.86 -3.36 4.94
C VAL A 56 -12.34 -2.49 3.80
N ALA A 57 -11.31 -2.92 3.10
CA ALA A 57 -10.68 -2.18 2.02
C ALA A 57 -11.06 -2.70 0.64
N GLU A 58 -12.07 -3.55 0.54
CA GLU A 58 -12.43 -4.18 -0.74
C GLU A 58 -12.70 -3.18 -1.84
N SER A 59 -13.36 -2.08 -1.51
CA SER A 59 -13.72 -1.06 -2.50
C SER A 59 -12.73 0.10 -2.54
N ALA A 60 -11.61 -0.01 -1.81
CA ALA A 60 -10.67 1.09 -1.72
C ALA A 60 -9.88 1.24 -3.01
N LEU A 61 -9.68 2.49 -3.40
CA LEU A 61 -8.82 2.81 -4.53
C LEU A 61 -7.38 2.83 -4.05
N LEU A 62 -6.53 2.06 -4.70
CA LEU A 62 -5.10 2.09 -4.40
C LEU A 62 -4.42 3.14 -5.26
N VAL A 63 -3.80 4.11 -4.62
CA VAL A 63 -3.06 5.17 -5.31
C VAL A 63 -1.58 4.95 -5.03
N LEU A 64 -0.80 4.76 -6.09
CA LEU A 64 0.63 4.53 -5.96
C LEU A 64 1.37 5.80 -6.35
N VAL A 65 2.22 6.27 -5.45
CA VAL A 65 3.02 7.46 -5.66
C VAL A 65 4.48 7.05 -5.67
N LYS A 66 5.16 7.30 -6.78
CA LYS A 66 6.57 6.97 -6.88
C LYS A 66 7.41 8.06 -6.25
N VAL A 67 8.33 7.65 -5.40
CA VAL A 67 9.23 8.56 -4.71
C VAL A 67 10.60 8.51 -5.37
N PRO A 68 11.16 9.65 -5.79
CA PRO A 68 12.47 9.68 -6.44
C PRO A 68 13.57 9.13 -5.54
N ALA A 69 14.56 8.51 -6.16
CA ALA A 69 15.69 7.95 -5.42
C ALA A 69 16.40 8.98 -4.55
N LEU A 70 16.47 10.21 -5.03
CA LEU A 70 17.11 11.28 -4.26
C LEU A 70 16.39 11.56 -2.95
N ALA A 71 15.06 11.56 -3.00
CA ALA A 71 14.27 11.76 -1.79
C ALA A 71 14.52 10.63 -0.80
N TRP A 72 14.65 9.41 -1.29
CA TRP A 72 14.96 8.27 -0.45
C TRP A 72 16.30 8.43 0.25
N CYS A 73 17.31 8.85 -0.50
CA CYS A 73 18.63 9.05 0.07
C CYS A 73 18.62 10.09 1.17
N GLY A 74 17.89 11.16 0.96
CA GLY A 74 17.71 12.17 1.98
C GLY A 74 17.09 11.63 3.23
N ALA A 75 16.05 10.84 3.08
CA ALA A 75 15.37 10.23 4.22
C ALA A 75 16.28 9.24 4.95
N CYS A 76 17.03 8.48 4.20
CA CYS A 76 17.92 7.49 4.81
C CYS A 76 19.02 8.13 5.62
N SER A 77 19.54 9.23 5.15
CA SER A 77 20.63 9.89 5.86
C SER A 77 20.18 10.55 7.15
N ALA A 78 18.92 10.74 7.28
CA ALA A 78 18.37 11.24 8.52
C ALA A 78 18.26 10.13 9.55
#